data_b5d836ed16e2e711f19cad8c5a9aff88
#
_entry.id   b5d836ed16e2e711f19cad8c5a9aff88
#
_cell.length_a   1.000
_cell.length_b   1.000
_cell.length_c   1.000
_cell.angle_alpha   90.00
_cell.angle_beta   90.00
_cell.angle_gamma   90.00
#
_symmetry.space_group_name_H-M   'P 1'
#
loop_
_entity.id
_entity.type
_entity.pdbx_description
1 polymer ?
#
loop_
_entity_poly.entity_id
_entity_poly.type
_entity_poly.pdbx_seq_one_letter_code
_entity_poly.pdbx_strand_id
1 'polypeptide(L)'
;TMKASFPYRFMARKDKNTKYIIECTQQEYYSDLSAMVDFYKRNYFHTNNQAIYFRWQQKAKERLMWLSGLKNNVALQLLEKLKDKRTLTFCNGIEQTEILGKYCINSKNTESNSILEDFNRERINHITACNILNEGANLTDCQIGIFVSINSSDTMRIQKLGRILRHKEPKIFILYYKNTREEELVQEMLENYNSELVTVVDSISNLTYGK
;
A
#
# COMPACT_ATOMS: atom_id res chain seq x y z
N THR A 1 -6.38 13.08 -2.04
CA THR A 1 -5.55 14.03 -2.79
C THR A 1 -4.37 14.49 -1.94
N MET A 2 -3.19 14.63 -2.53
CA MET A 2 -2.01 15.15 -1.84
C MET A 2 -2.22 16.62 -1.44
N LYS A 3 -1.66 16.99 -0.28
CA LYS A 3 -1.75 18.38 0.20
C LYS A 3 -0.89 19.29 -0.68
N ALA A 4 -1.54 20.23 -1.35
CA ALA A 4 -0.88 21.23 -2.21
C ALA A 4 -0.58 22.56 -1.48
N SER A 5 -1.23 22.78 -0.32
CA SER A 5 -1.30 24.13 0.30
C SER A 5 -0.39 24.34 1.51
N PHE A 6 0.38 23.35 1.94
CA PHE A 6 1.30 23.50 3.06
C PHE A 6 2.71 23.14 2.67
N PRO A 7 3.71 23.91 3.13
CA PRO A 7 5.08 23.47 2.95
C PRO A 7 5.24 22.10 3.62
N TYR A 8 5.54 21.13 2.82
CA TYR A 8 5.96 19.82 3.28
C TYR A 8 7.41 19.91 3.68
N ARG A 9 7.72 19.57 4.92
CA ARG A 9 9.09 19.62 5.43
C ARG A 9 9.65 18.21 5.49
N PHE A 10 10.74 17.98 4.81
CA PHE A 10 11.46 16.73 4.90
C PHE A 10 12.96 16.96 5.02
N MET A 11 13.63 16.01 5.65
CA MET A 11 15.08 16.10 5.84
C MET A 11 15.80 15.49 4.64
N ALA A 12 16.50 16.32 3.89
CA ALA A 12 17.36 15.89 2.81
C ALA A 12 18.84 15.88 3.25
N ARG A 13 19.66 15.19 2.48
CA ARG A 13 21.11 15.15 2.68
C ARG A 13 21.81 15.70 1.44
N LYS A 14 22.67 16.69 1.64
CA LYS A 14 23.57 17.20 0.61
C LYS A 14 24.76 16.23 0.42
N ASP A 15 25.25 15.69 1.51
CA ASP A 15 26.32 14.69 1.59
C ASP A 15 26.11 13.79 2.83
N LYS A 16 27.09 12.91 3.17
CA LYS A 16 26.97 12.00 4.32
C LYS A 16 26.79 12.71 5.67
N ASN A 17 27.27 13.93 5.80
CA ASN A 17 27.35 14.66 7.06
C ASN A 17 26.37 15.84 7.12
N THR A 18 25.97 16.39 5.98
CA THR A 18 25.15 17.61 5.90
C THR A 18 23.69 17.27 5.65
N LYS A 19 22.86 17.52 6.66
CA LYS A 19 21.40 17.41 6.57
C LYS A 19 20.82 18.83 6.50
N TYR A 20 19.79 19.00 5.70
CA TYR A 20 19.03 20.24 5.62
C TYR A 20 17.54 19.97 5.42
N ILE A 21 16.72 20.93 5.81
CA ILE A 21 15.28 20.82 5.65
C ILE A 21 14.90 21.47 4.31
N ILE A 22 14.17 20.71 3.50
CA ILE A 22 13.53 21.22 2.28
C ILE A 22 12.05 21.46 2.59
N GLU A 23 11.57 22.64 2.20
CA GLU A 23 10.16 22.98 2.22
C GLU A 23 9.61 22.94 0.80
N CYS A 24 8.63 22.09 0.56
CA CYS A 24 7.90 21.97 -0.69
C CYS A 24 6.52 21.37 -0.42
N THR A 25 5.61 21.41 -1.38
CA THR A 25 4.35 20.69 -1.27
C THR A 25 4.58 19.19 -1.42
N GLN A 26 3.64 18.39 -0.93
CA GLN A 26 3.69 16.93 -1.16
C GLN A 26 3.67 16.59 -2.65
N GLN A 27 2.98 17.40 -3.45
CA GLN A 27 2.89 17.19 -4.89
C GLN A 27 4.20 17.50 -5.60
N GLU A 28 4.90 18.55 -5.23
CA GLU A 28 6.24 18.87 -5.74
C GLU A 28 7.23 17.76 -5.40
N TYR A 29 7.23 17.29 -4.15
CA TYR A 29 8.09 16.18 -3.75
C TYR A 29 7.79 14.89 -4.52
N TYR A 30 6.51 14.57 -4.72
CA TYR A 30 6.12 13.43 -5.57
C TYR A 30 6.61 13.59 -7.01
N SER A 31 6.50 14.80 -7.56
CA SER A 31 6.96 15.12 -8.92
C SER A 31 8.46 14.92 -9.06
N ASP A 32 9.24 15.39 -8.08
CA ASP A 32 10.70 15.20 -8.05
C ASP A 32 11.09 13.72 -7.97
N LEU A 33 10.44 12.95 -7.08
CA LEU A 33 10.68 11.51 -7.00
C LEU A 33 10.31 10.80 -8.32
N SER A 34 9.22 11.22 -8.97
CA SER A 34 8.78 10.64 -10.24
C SER A 34 9.75 10.98 -11.37
N ALA A 35 10.22 12.23 -11.43
CA ALA A 35 11.23 12.64 -12.39
C ALA A 35 12.54 11.84 -12.25
N MET A 36 12.97 11.54 -11.01
CA MET A 36 14.14 10.68 -10.75
C MET A 36 13.91 9.24 -11.24
N VAL A 37 12.73 8.68 -10.99
CA VAL A 37 12.37 7.34 -11.47
C VAL A 37 12.43 7.29 -12.99
N ASP A 38 11.84 8.28 -13.68
CA ASP A 38 11.79 8.34 -15.14
C ASP A 38 13.17 8.59 -15.75
N PHE A 39 14.00 9.39 -15.10
CA PHE A 39 15.38 9.62 -15.51
C PHE A 39 16.20 8.31 -15.50
N TYR A 40 16.18 7.58 -14.38
CA TYR A 40 16.93 6.31 -14.30
C TYR A 40 16.33 5.23 -15.20
N LYS A 41 15.00 5.17 -15.36
CA LYS A 41 14.32 4.27 -16.29
C LYS A 41 14.77 4.49 -17.71
N ARG A 42 14.74 5.73 -18.21
CA ARG A 42 15.19 6.08 -19.57
C ARG A 42 16.66 5.74 -19.78
N ASN A 43 17.52 6.13 -18.83
CA ASN A 43 18.93 5.83 -18.93
C ASN A 43 19.22 4.33 -18.94
N TYR A 44 18.48 3.51 -18.19
CA TYR A 44 18.61 2.07 -18.25
C TYR A 44 18.29 1.53 -19.63
N PHE A 45 17.19 1.95 -20.25
CA PHE A 45 16.82 1.47 -21.57
C PHE A 45 17.80 1.91 -22.68
N HIS A 46 18.51 3.03 -22.49
CA HIS A 46 19.56 3.47 -23.42
C HIS A 46 20.89 2.73 -23.24
N THR A 47 21.25 2.40 -22.00
CA THR A 47 22.61 1.91 -21.69
C THR A 47 22.65 0.44 -21.32
N ASN A 48 21.51 -0.17 -21.00
CA ASN A 48 21.37 -1.51 -20.41
C ASN A 48 22.30 -1.75 -19.22
N ASN A 49 22.62 -0.70 -18.46
CA ASN A 49 23.57 -0.72 -17.35
C ASN A 49 22.87 -1.18 -16.05
N GLN A 50 23.37 -2.28 -15.49
CA GLN A 50 22.80 -2.89 -14.28
C GLN A 50 22.83 -1.97 -13.05
N ALA A 51 23.85 -1.13 -12.90
CA ALA A 51 23.91 -0.18 -11.79
C ALA A 51 22.80 0.89 -11.91
N ILE A 52 22.48 1.31 -13.13
CA ILE A 52 21.37 2.23 -13.40
C ILE A 52 20.02 1.54 -13.12
N TYR A 53 19.87 0.27 -13.48
CA TYR A 53 18.71 -0.53 -13.14
C TYR A 53 18.46 -0.56 -11.62
N PHE A 54 19.46 -0.84 -10.82
CA PHE A 54 19.34 -0.84 -9.36
C PHE A 54 18.92 0.53 -8.79
N ARG A 55 19.49 1.61 -9.34
CA ARG A 55 19.09 2.98 -8.93
C ARG A 55 17.65 3.28 -9.30
N TRP A 56 17.19 2.87 -10.48
CA TRP A 56 15.80 2.98 -10.88
C TRP A 56 14.89 2.26 -9.89
N GLN A 57 15.17 0.97 -9.60
CA GLN A 57 14.37 0.19 -8.65
C GLN A 57 14.37 0.81 -7.25
N GLN A 58 15.51 1.31 -6.79
CA GLN A 58 15.60 2.00 -5.50
C GLN A 58 14.72 3.25 -5.45
N LYS A 59 14.75 4.08 -6.49
CA LYS A 59 13.94 5.31 -6.54
C LYS A 59 12.45 5.01 -6.69
N ALA A 60 12.07 3.99 -7.45
CA ALA A 60 10.70 3.52 -7.55
C ALA A 60 10.18 3.02 -6.19
N LYS A 61 10.99 2.25 -5.45
CA LYS A 61 10.68 1.81 -4.09
C LYS A 61 10.57 2.97 -3.11
N GLU A 62 11.48 3.95 -3.17
CA GLU A 62 11.45 5.15 -2.33
C GLU A 62 10.13 5.92 -2.51
N ARG A 63 9.73 6.17 -3.76
CA ARG A 63 8.46 6.82 -4.09
C ARG A 63 7.26 6.04 -3.55
N LEU A 64 7.23 4.72 -3.76
CA LEU A 64 6.16 3.86 -3.27
C LEU A 64 6.04 3.88 -1.75
N MET A 65 7.16 3.74 -1.04
CA MET A 65 7.19 3.74 0.43
C MET A 65 6.75 5.09 1.01
N TRP A 66 7.18 6.19 0.39
CA TRP A 66 6.77 7.52 0.81
C TRP A 66 5.25 7.73 0.63
N LEU A 67 4.69 7.41 -0.57
CA LEU A 67 3.25 7.49 -0.81
C LEU A 67 2.45 6.61 0.17
N SER A 68 2.95 5.42 0.44
CA SER A 68 2.32 4.49 1.37
C SER A 68 2.28 5.07 2.78
N GLY A 69 3.37 5.64 3.26
CA GLY A 69 3.47 6.26 4.58
C GLY A 69 2.49 7.42 4.80
N LEU A 70 2.24 8.23 3.77
CA LEU A 70 1.27 9.32 3.83
C LEU A 70 -0.18 8.85 4.10
N LYS A 71 -0.47 7.59 3.85
CA LYS A 71 -1.81 7.00 4.00
C LYS A 71 -2.05 6.33 5.36
N ASN A 72 -1.06 6.29 6.24
CA ASN A 72 -1.17 5.60 7.53
C ASN A 72 -2.38 6.11 8.35
N ASN A 73 -2.57 7.43 8.46
CA ASN A 73 -3.68 8.00 9.20
C ASN A 73 -5.05 7.62 8.60
N VAL A 74 -5.14 7.60 7.27
CA VAL A 74 -6.37 7.20 6.57
C VAL A 74 -6.63 5.70 6.77
N ALA A 75 -5.59 4.88 6.71
CA ALA A 75 -5.69 3.46 6.96
C ALA A 75 -6.14 3.15 8.40
N LEU A 76 -5.59 3.84 9.40
CA LEU A 76 -6.01 3.72 10.80
C LEU A 76 -7.47 4.11 11.00
N GLN A 77 -7.94 5.20 10.40
CA GLN A 77 -9.35 5.59 10.46
C GLN A 77 -10.27 4.55 9.80
N LEU A 78 -9.83 3.94 8.69
CA LEU A 78 -10.57 2.87 8.04
C LEU A 78 -10.63 1.62 8.93
N LEU A 79 -9.52 1.23 9.53
CA LEU A 79 -9.42 0.10 10.45
C LEU A 79 -10.32 0.29 11.67
N GLU A 80 -10.38 1.49 12.25
CA GLU A 80 -11.29 1.78 13.37
C GLU A 80 -12.75 1.62 12.96
N LYS A 81 -13.14 2.04 11.75
CA LYS A 81 -14.50 1.79 11.23
C LYS A 81 -14.81 0.31 11.01
N LEU A 82 -13.80 -0.49 10.77
CA LEU A 82 -13.92 -1.91 10.43
C LEU A 82 -13.50 -2.84 11.59
N LYS A 83 -13.35 -2.32 12.81
CA LYS A 83 -12.80 -3.05 13.95
C LYS A 83 -13.53 -4.35 14.30
N ASP A 84 -14.84 -4.42 14.00
CA ASP A 84 -15.66 -5.60 14.24
C ASP A 84 -15.63 -6.61 13.07
N LYS A 85 -14.80 -6.36 12.06
CA LYS A 85 -14.68 -7.19 10.86
C LYS A 85 -13.33 -7.90 10.81
N ARG A 86 -13.35 -9.11 10.29
CA ARG A 86 -12.12 -9.88 10.08
C ARG A 86 -11.37 -9.31 8.87
N THR A 87 -10.25 -8.67 9.16
CA THR A 87 -9.55 -7.80 8.20
C THR A 87 -8.10 -8.20 8.01
N LEU A 88 -7.67 -8.24 6.75
CA LEU A 88 -6.28 -8.35 6.33
C LEU A 88 -5.84 -7.04 5.68
N THR A 89 -4.78 -6.43 6.22
CA THR A 89 -4.20 -5.20 5.67
C THR A 89 -2.85 -5.48 5.01
N PHE A 90 -2.73 -5.16 3.73
CA PHE A 90 -1.49 -5.26 2.97
C PHE A 90 -0.70 -3.97 3.05
N CYS A 91 0.54 -4.09 3.52
CA CYS A 91 1.50 -3.00 3.70
C CYS A 91 2.69 -3.14 2.74
N ASN A 92 3.29 -2.03 2.36
CA ASN A 92 4.47 -2.03 1.48
C ASN A 92 5.80 -2.15 2.24
N GLY A 93 5.79 -1.95 3.56
CA GLY A 93 6.98 -2.04 4.41
C GLY A 93 6.69 -2.68 5.75
N ILE A 94 7.74 -3.26 6.36
CA ILE A 94 7.64 -3.89 7.68
C ILE A 94 7.23 -2.87 8.74
N GLU A 95 7.86 -1.68 8.77
CA GLU A 95 7.50 -0.60 9.70
C GLU A 95 6.01 -0.21 9.60
N GLN A 96 5.45 -0.22 8.39
CA GLN A 96 4.04 0.07 8.19
C GLN A 96 3.13 -1.00 8.79
N THR A 97 3.55 -2.28 8.81
CA THR A 97 2.76 -3.33 9.45
C THR A 97 2.64 -3.10 10.95
N GLU A 98 3.70 -2.62 11.59
CA GLU A 98 3.76 -2.32 13.02
C GLU A 98 2.94 -1.08 13.38
N ILE A 99 2.90 -0.07 12.49
CA ILE A 99 2.07 1.13 12.69
C ILE A 99 0.58 0.81 12.58
N LEU A 100 0.21 -0.07 11.65
CA LEU A 100 -1.20 -0.32 11.31
C LEU A 100 -1.82 -1.49 12.08
N GLY A 101 -1.04 -2.34 12.74
CA GLY A 101 -1.59 -3.46 13.49
C GLY A 101 -0.64 -4.07 14.49
N LYS A 102 -1.24 -4.70 15.51
CA LYS A 102 -0.50 -5.44 16.55
C LYS A 102 0.04 -6.78 16.04
N TYR A 103 -0.72 -7.44 15.18
CA TYR A 103 -0.41 -8.78 14.69
C TYR A 103 0.14 -8.70 13.26
N CYS A 104 1.47 -8.76 13.16
CA CYS A 104 2.21 -8.48 11.93
C CYS A 104 2.77 -9.75 11.31
N ILE A 105 2.45 -10.00 10.06
CA ILE A 105 3.00 -11.10 9.26
C ILE A 105 4.05 -10.51 8.30
N ASN A 106 5.32 -10.79 8.55
CA ASN A 106 6.42 -10.31 7.72
C ASN A 106 7.66 -11.21 7.86
N SER A 107 8.66 -11.04 6.99
CA SER A 107 9.85 -11.90 6.93
C SER A 107 10.77 -11.83 8.16
N LYS A 108 10.60 -10.84 9.03
CA LYS A 108 11.38 -10.69 10.26
C LYS A 108 10.64 -11.21 11.50
N ASN A 109 9.33 -11.43 11.39
CA ASN A 109 8.54 -11.89 12.52
C ASN A 109 8.47 -13.41 12.54
N THR A 110 9.13 -14.03 13.51
CA THR A 110 9.14 -15.48 13.72
C THR A 110 7.79 -16.05 14.13
N GLU A 111 6.89 -15.21 14.67
CA GLU A 111 5.54 -15.60 15.10
C GLU A 111 4.51 -15.55 13.96
N SER A 112 4.91 -15.23 12.73
CA SER A 112 3.99 -15.05 11.58
C SER A 112 3.05 -16.24 11.38
N ASN A 113 3.52 -17.47 11.54
CA ASN A 113 2.69 -18.68 11.41
C ASN A 113 1.69 -18.83 12.55
N SER A 114 2.09 -18.55 13.78
CA SER A 114 1.21 -18.58 14.96
C SER A 114 0.11 -17.52 14.88
N ILE A 115 0.47 -16.31 14.41
CA ILE A 115 -0.50 -15.23 14.15
C ILE A 115 -1.53 -15.66 13.09
N LEU A 116 -1.08 -16.31 12.02
CA LEU A 116 -1.97 -16.81 10.98
C LEU A 116 -2.94 -17.88 11.50
N GLU A 117 -2.44 -18.81 12.36
CA GLU A 117 -3.27 -19.79 13.02
C GLU A 117 -4.30 -19.13 13.95
N ASP A 118 -3.90 -18.16 14.75
CA ASP A 118 -4.81 -17.45 15.65
C ASP A 118 -5.87 -16.65 14.90
N PHE A 119 -5.51 -16.08 13.75
CA PHE A 119 -6.48 -15.47 12.85
C PHE A 119 -7.46 -16.52 12.32
N ASN A 120 -6.99 -17.66 11.82
CA ASN A 120 -7.85 -18.72 11.29
C ASN A 120 -8.74 -19.39 12.35
N ARG A 121 -8.31 -19.38 13.62
CA ARG A 121 -9.09 -19.84 14.78
C ARG A 121 -10.00 -18.77 15.39
N GLU A 122 -10.13 -17.61 14.71
CA GLU A 122 -10.99 -16.49 15.13
C GLU A 122 -10.62 -15.87 16.49
N ARG A 123 -9.37 -16.06 16.95
CA ARG A 123 -8.87 -15.48 18.19
C ARG A 123 -8.48 -14.01 18.02
N ILE A 124 -8.14 -13.61 16.81
CA ILE A 124 -7.80 -12.25 16.43
C ILE A 124 -8.55 -11.88 15.15
N ASN A 125 -8.99 -10.62 15.03
CA ASN A 125 -9.80 -10.13 13.91
C ASN A 125 -9.02 -9.32 12.88
N HIS A 126 -7.82 -8.85 13.23
CA HIS A 126 -7.05 -8.02 12.32
C HIS A 126 -5.58 -8.47 12.28
N ILE A 127 -5.09 -8.65 11.06
CA ILE A 127 -3.68 -8.91 10.77
C ILE A 127 -3.17 -7.94 9.71
N THR A 128 -1.91 -7.54 9.83
CA THR A 128 -1.19 -6.79 8.81
C THR A 128 -0.15 -7.68 8.15
N ALA A 129 0.07 -7.53 6.85
CA ALA A 129 1.03 -8.34 6.12
C ALA A 129 1.89 -7.50 5.17
N CYS A 130 3.19 -7.81 5.12
CA CYS A 130 4.12 -7.24 4.16
C CYS A 130 4.83 -8.36 3.40
N ASN A 131 4.60 -8.45 2.08
CA ASN A 131 5.26 -9.38 1.14
C ASN A 131 5.11 -10.90 1.40
N ILE A 132 4.30 -11.30 2.39
CA ILE A 132 4.18 -12.69 2.81
C ILE A 132 2.72 -13.15 2.82
N LEU A 133 2.05 -13.23 1.77
CA LEU A 133 0.92 -14.14 1.63
C LEU A 133 1.04 -14.71 0.23
N ASN A 134 1.94 -15.67 0.11
CA ASN A 134 2.13 -16.43 -1.10
C ASN A 134 0.92 -17.29 -1.41
N GLU A 135 0.83 -17.73 -2.64
CA GLU A 135 -0.16 -18.68 -3.15
C GLU A 135 -0.34 -19.84 -2.17
N GLY A 136 -1.53 -19.94 -1.58
CA GLY A 136 -1.87 -21.01 -0.64
C GLY A 136 -2.22 -20.61 0.79
N ALA A 137 -2.02 -19.35 1.21
CA ALA A 137 -2.55 -18.91 2.49
C ALA A 137 -4.08 -18.96 2.46
N ASN A 138 -4.64 -19.84 3.27
CA ASN A 138 -6.08 -19.97 3.43
C ASN A 138 -6.50 -19.14 4.63
N LEU A 139 -7.21 -18.05 4.42
CA LEU A 139 -7.74 -17.20 5.48
C LEU A 139 -9.21 -17.54 5.70
N THR A 140 -9.48 -18.23 6.80
CA THR A 140 -10.84 -18.60 7.18
C THR A 140 -11.65 -17.34 7.48
N ASP A 141 -12.79 -17.21 6.81
CA ASP A 141 -13.77 -16.12 7.01
C ASP A 141 -13.19 -14.69 7.04
N CYS A 142 -12.16 -14.43 6.25
CA CYS A 142 -11.63 -13.06 6.10
C CYS A 142 -12.59 -12.25 5.24
N GLN A 143 -13.19 -11.22 5.86
CA GLN A 143 -14.24 -10.40 5.25
C GLN A 143 -13.68 -9.24 4.44
N ILE A 144 -12.57 -8.68 4.90
CA ILE A 144 -12.02 -7.42 4.39
C ILE A 144 -10.56 -7.59 4.00
N GLY A 145 -10.23 -7.15 2.79
CA GLY A 145 -8.87 -6.90 2.35
C GLY A 145 -8.61 -5.40 2.21
N ILE A 146 -7.55 -4.85 2.80
CA ILE A 146 -7.15 -3.45 2.64
C ILE A 146 -5.78 -3.39 2.00
N PHE A 147 -5.66 -2.71 0.86
CA PHE A 147 -4.38 -2.32 0.27
C PHE A 147 -4.08 -0.87 0.62
N VAL A 148 -3.09 -0.65 1.46
CA VAL A 148 -2.69 0.72 1.85
C VAL A 148 -2.02 1.45 0.69
N SER A 149 -1.38 0.71 -0.20
CA SER A 149 -0.84 1.19 -1.48
C SER A 149 -0.92 0.08 -2.51
N ILE A 150 -0.88 0.46 -3.77
CA ILE A 150 -0.87 -0.47 -4.89
C ILE A 150 0.41 -0.32 -5.71
N ASN A 151 0.97 -1.43 -6.15
CA ASN A 151 2.06 -1.50 -7.11
C ASN A 151 1.72 -2.50 -8.24
N SER A 152 2.52 -2.55 -9.28
CA SER A 152 2.25 -3.41 -10.45
C SER A 152 2.12 -4.90 -10.14
N SER A 153 2.72 -5.39 -9.05
CA SER A 153 2.58 -6.79 -8.62
C SER A 153 1.27 -7.03 -7.85
N ASP A 154 0.66 -5.98 -7.29
CA ASP A 154 -0.57 -6.11 -6.50
C ASP A 154 -1.80 -6.26 -7.37
N THR A 155 -1.77 -5.81 -8.63
CA THR A 155 -2.87 -6.03 -9.58
C THR A 155 -3.18 -7.52 -9.75
N MET A 156 -2.16 -8.36 -9.87
CA MET A 156 -2.32 -9.81 -9.91
C MET A 156 -2.74 -10.40 -8.56
N ARG A 157 -2.25 -9.83 -7.45
CA ARG A 157 -2.63 -10.27 -6.10
C ARG A 157 -4.08 -9.99 -5.80
N ILE A 158 -4.61 -8.84 -6.19
CA ILE A 158 -6.01 -8.48 -5.98
C ILE A 158 -6.94 -9.44 -6.73
N GLN A 159 -6.58 -9.86 -7.95
CA GLN A 159 -7.33 -10.88 -8.68
C GLN A 159 -7.33 -12.24 -7.98
N LYS A 160 -6.26 -12.58 -7.28
CA LYS A 160 -6.16 -13.82 -6.48
C LYS A 160 -6.85 -13.70 -5.12
N LEU A 161 -7.00 -12.51 -4.58
CA LEU A 161 -7.58 -12.26 -3.26
C LEU A 161 -9.03 -12.68 -3.12
N GLY A 162 -9.83 -12.58 -4.17
CA GLY A 162 -11.20 -13.13 -4.16
C GLY A 162 -11.25 -14.63 -3.87
N ARG A 163 -10.10 -15.33 -4.01
CA ARG A 163 -9.95 -16.75 -3.64
C ARG A 163 -9.40 -16.95 -2.22
N ILE A 164 -8.75 -15.92 -1.66
CA ILE A 164 -8.14 -15.95 -0.32
C ILE A 164 -9.13 -15.47 0.73
N LEU A 165 -9.93 -14.44 0.41
CA LEU A 165 -10.99 -13.94 1.28
C LEU A 165 -12.20 -14.88 1.19
N ARG A 166 -12.21 -15.94 2.01
CA ARG A 166 -13.28 -16.93 2.04
C ARG A 166 -14.47 -16.45 2.89
N HIS A 167 -15.11 -15.39 2.45
CA HIS A 167 -16.37 -14.90 2.98
C HIS A 167 -17.42 -14.84 1.87
N LYS A 168 -18.72 -14.88 2.23
CA LYS A 168 -19.82 -14.83 1.25
C LYS A 168 -19.79 -13.55 0.41
N GLU A 169 -19.44 -12.44 1.05
CA GLU A 169 -19.36 -11.12 0.43
C GLU A 169 -18.06 -10.41 0.86
N PRO A 170 -16.90 -10.83 0.30
CA PRO A 170 -15.64 -10.18 0.64
C PRO A 170 -15.59 -8.78 0.05
N LYS A 171 -15.02 -7.82 0.79
CA LYS A 171 -14.81 -6.46 0.32
C LYS A 171 -13.32 -6.12 0.29
N ILE A 172 -12.92 -5.44 -0.76
CA ILE A 172 -11.54 -4.99 -0.95
C ILE A 172 -11.51 -3.46 -0.96
N PHE A 173 -10.69 -2.88 -0.11
CA PHE A 173 -10.42 -1.45 -0.07
C PHE A 173 -9.03 -1.18 -0.62
N ILE A 174 -8.94 -0.24 -1.55
CA ILE A 174 -7.68 0.20 -2.13
C ILE A 174 -7.51 1.68 -1.84
N LEU A 175 -6.46 2.02 -1.09
CA LEU A 175 -6.12 3.41 -0.80
C LEU A 175 -5.11 3.89 -1.84
N TYR A 176 -5.47 4.91 -2.62
CA TYR A 176 -4.59 5.48 -3.62
C TYR A 176 -4.66 7.01 -3.65
N TYR A 177 -3.62 7.64 -4.14
CA TYR A 177 -3.61 9.07 -4.39
C TYR A 177 -3.96 9.37 -5.84
N LYS A 178 -4.87 10.32 -6.06
CA LYS A 178 -5.17 10.88 -7.39
C LYS A 178 -3.94 11.59 -7.96
N ASN A 179 -3.80 11.60 -9.28
CA ASN A 179 -2.69 12.18 -10.02
C ASN A 179 -1.34 11.53 -9.68
N THR A 180 -1.33 10.23 -9.45
CA THR A 180 -0.12 9.45 -9.21
C THR A 180 -0.14 8.15 -10.01
N ARG A 181 1.01 7.47 -10.08
CA ARG A 181 1.08 6.13 -10.69
C ARG A 181 0.14 5.11 -10.03
N GLU A 182 -0.25 5.32 -8.77
CA GLU A 182 -1.23 4.44 -8.11
C GLU A 182 -2.62 4.53 -8.77
N GLU A 183 -3.05 5.73 -9.15
CA GLU A 183 -4.33 5.92 -9.86
C GLU A 183 -4.33 5.20 -11.21
N GLU A 184 -3.26 5.32 -11.98
CA GLU A 184 -3.12 4.60 -13.25
C GLU A 184 -3.21 3.08 -13.06
N LEU A 185 -2.52 2.54 -12.04
CA LEU A 185 -2.56 1.11 -11.72
C LEU A 185 -3.95 0.64 -11.27
N VAL A 186 -4.67 1.48 -10.51
CA VAL A 186 -6.06 1.18 -10.12
C VAL A 186 -6.97 1.18 -11.34
N GLN A 187 -6.82 2.14 -12.24
CA GLN A 187 -7.61 2.19 -13.49
C GLN A 187 -7.33 0.97 -14.39
N GLU A 188 -6.04 0.67 -14.64
CA GLU A 188 -5.63 -0.52 -15.38
C GLU A 188 -6.23 -1.82 -14.81
N MET A 189 -6.28 -1.92 -13.48
CA MET A 189 -6.86 -3.07 -12.80
C MET A 189 -8.38 -3.14 -12.98
N LEU A 190 -9.06 -1.99 -12.85
CA LEU A 190 -10.53 -1.92 -12.89
C LEU A 190 -11.10 -2.12 -14.29
N GLU A 191 -10.32 -1.98 -15.37
CA GLU A 191 -10.74 -2.30 -16.75
C GLU A 191 -11.32 -3.72 -16.89
N ASN A 192 -10.89 -4.64 -16.03
CA ASN A 192 -11.32 -6.05 -16.06
C ASN A 192 -12.39 -6.38 -15.01
N TYR A 193 -12.91 -5.39 -14.29
CA TYR A 193 -13.94 -5.59 -13.27
C TYR A 193 -15.29 -5.00 -13.70
N ASN A 194 -16.38 -5.62 -13.21
CA ASN A 194 -17.71 -5.04 -13.36
C ASN A 194 -17.79 -3.72 -12.57
N SER A 195 -18.03 -2.61 -13.28
CA SER A 195 -18.10 -1.27 -12.67
C SER A 195 -19.20 -1.12 -11.61
N GLU A 196 -20.26 -1.92 -11.68
CA GLU A 196 -21.33 -1.94 -10.66
C GLU A 196 -20.85 -2.42 -9.28
N LEU A 197 -19.74 -3.17 -9.24
CA LEU A 197 -19.14 -3.67 -8.00
C LEU A 197 -18.09 -2.71 -7.43
N VAL A 198 -17.82 -1.60 -8.12
CA VAL A 198 -16.79 -0.64 -7.74
C VAL A 198 -17.40 0.64 -7.24
N THR A 199 -17.01 1.04 -6.04
CA THR A 199 -17.41 2.34 -5.46
C THR A 199 -16.16 3.16 -5.16
N VAL A 200 -16.09 4.36 -5.72
CA VAL A 200 -15.00 5.31 -5.45
C VAL A 200 -15.49 6.37 -4.46
N VAL A 201 -14.75 6.55 -3.37
CA VAL A 201 -15.05 7.55 -2.36
C VAL A 201 -13.84 8.45 -2.11
N ASP A 202 -14.04 9.75 -1.96
CA ASP A 202 -12.99 10.73 -1.71
C ASP A 202 -12.63 10.87 -0.22
N SER A 203 -13.49 10.35 0.66
CA SER A 203 -13.30 10.41 2.11
C SER A 203 -13.85 9.17 2.80
N ILE A 204 -13.19 8.75 3.89
CA ILE A 204 -13.69 7.67 4.75
C ILE A 204 -15.04 8.02 5.39
N SER A 205 -15.35 9.32 5.60
CA SER A 205 -16.64 9.75 6.10
C SER A 205 -17.79 9.36 5.16
N ASN A 206 -17.53 9.33 3.86
CA ASN A 206 -18.51 8.96 2.83
C ASN A 206 -18.62 7.43 2.62
N LEU A 207 -17.81 6.66 3.34
CA LEU A 207 -17.88 5.22 3.27
C LEU A 207 -19.07 4.70 4.06
N THR A 208 -20.12 4.30 3.37
CA THR A 208 -21.24 3.57 3.95
C THR A 208 -20.89 2.07 3.94
N TYR A 209 -20.60 1.52 5.11
CA TYR A 209 -20.38 0.09 5.28
C TYR A 209 -21.66 -0.55 5.79
N GLY A 210 -22.37 -1.23 4.91
CA GLY A 210 -23.49 -2.13 5.24
C GLY A 210 -24.67 -1.48 5.97
N LYS A 211 -25.71 -1.18 5.24
CA LYS A 211 -27.06 -1.38 5.75
C LYS A 211 -27.51 -2.79 5.39
#